data_917bfacda8a1b8f9d8f339783f8d214e
#
_entry.id   917bfacda8a1b8f9d8f339783f8d214e
#
_cell.length_a   1.000
_cell.length_b   1.000
_cell.length_c   1.000
_cell.angle_alpha   90.00
_cell.angle_beta   90.00
_cell.angle_gamma   90.00
#
_symmetry.space_group_name_H-M   'P 1'
#
loop_
_entity.id
_entity.type
_entity.pdbx_description
1 polymer ?
#
loop_
_entity_poly.entity_id
_entity_poly.type
_entity_poly.pdbx_seq_one_letter_code
_entity_poly.pdbx_strand_id
1 'polypeptide(L)'
;MMSKSLVSLVLIGGLLAGCGPAETVEQAAAPAALAPADSNIACDTVAGITPVCGFHNPEDLAVVPGGEFLLVSEMGAFMSDEPNTLSLLDIANSQRAPLQINWASMEPRWGDAACIAPDAEKFSPHGIDLMTRADGRHQVLVVNHGNEQIEFFELVAAGAESHLDWKGCAKPGNDAFMNDVASLHDGGFFVTHMWNKSTPFETVVAQLTAGEKVGWVWEWQAASGFTKLPGSDEMMPNGITVSQDNSKLFINIYMANKTIKVDRLTGEVEGEVAVRSPDNVVIDADGNLWIASHLNDPINERCEDGQPGPCLLEFQIIKANSADMSSEVALHHKGEPMGYATVALPHNGRLYLGSAHGDRVASIELK
;
A
#
# COMPACT_ATOMS: atom_id res chain seq x y z
N MET A 1 68.99 -13.76 -46.74
CA MET A 1 69.57 -15.07 -46.32
C MET A 1 68.40 -15.94 -45.84
N MET A 2 68.26 -17.08 -46.42
CA MET A 2 67.26 -18.14 -46.29
C MET A 2 67.24 -18.68 -44.86
N SER A 3 66.02 -19.11 -44.41
CA SER A 3 65.89 -20.44 -43.81
C SER A 3 64.47 -20.68 -43.34
N LYS A 4 63.83 -21.50 -44.04
CA LYS A 4 63.17 -22.83 -43.77
C LYS A 4 62.06 -22.87 -42.71
N SER A 5 60.92 -23.18 -43.26
CA SER A 5 59.71 -23.71 -42.65
C SER A 5 59.94 -25.05 -41.89
N LEU A 6 59.25 -25.25 -40.80
CA LEU A 6 58.93 -26.58 -40.27
C LEU A 6 57.40 -26.62 -39.94
N VAL A 7 56.72 -27.50 -40.65
CA VAL A 7 55.34 -27.87 -40.42
C VAL A 7 55.35 -28.95 -39.32
N SER A 8 54.61 -28.77 -38.25
CA SER A 8 54.29 -29.83 -37.29
C SER A 8 52.80 -30.07 -37.25
N LEU A 9 52.44 -31.26 -37.66
CA LEU A 9 51.14 -31.85 -37.64
C LEU A 9 50.79 -32.23 -36.18
N VAL A 10 49.67 -31.72 -35.63
CA VAL A 10 49.17 -32.17 -34.34
C VAL A 10 47.80 -32.81 -34.56
N LEU A 11 47.70 -34.05 -34.16
CA LEU A 11 46.51 -34.87 -34.16
C LEU A 11 45.39 -34.27 -33.27
N ILE A 12 44.18 -34.24 -33.82
CA ILE A 12 42.95 -33.91 -33.10
C ILE A 12 42.48 -35.19 -32.40
N GLY A 13 42.61 -35.19 -31.06
CA GLY A 13 41.92 -36.17 -30.21
C GLY A 13 40.53 -35.65 -29.84
N GLY A 14 39.48 -36.28 -30.34
CA GLY A 14 38.11 -35.95 -29.98
C GLY A 14 37.80 -36.40 -28.55
N LEU A 15 37.40 -35.41 -27.70
CA LEU A 15 36.71 -35.66 -26.44
C LEU A 15 35.21 -35.58 -26.67
N LEU A 16 34.55 -36.70 -26.60
CA LEU A 16 33.11 -36.81 -26.51
C LEU A 16 32.66 -36.35 -25.10
N ALA A 17 32.19 -35.13 -25.00
CA ALA A 17 31.49 -34.67 -23.79
C ALA A 17 30.06 -35.26 -23.80
N GLY A 18 29.80 -36.17 -22.88
CA GLY A 18 28.45 -36.71 -22.66
C GLY A 18 27.56 -35.62 -22.07
N CYS A 19 26.48 -35.29 -22.77
CA CYS A 19 25.34 -34.57 -22.19
C CYS A 19 24.63 -35.50 -21.21
N GLY A 20 24.81 -35.28 -19.90
CA GLY A 20 23.89 -35.79 -18.88
C GLY A 20 22.55 -35.05 -18.99
N PRO A 21 21.43 -35.69 -18.62
CA PRO A 21 20.14 -35.01 -18.60
C PRO A 21 20.21 -33.86 -17.57
N ALA A 22 19.75 -32.69 -18.00
CA ALA A 22 19.53 -31.55 -17.08
C ALA A 22 18.47 -31.98 -16.05
N GLU A 23 18.82 -31.97 -14.79
CA GLU A 23 17.86 -32.08 -13.70
C GLU A 23 16.93 -30.86 -13.81
N THR A 24 15.67 -31.14 -14.17
CA THR A 24 14.59 -30.17 -14.05
C THR A 24 14.40 -29.93 -12.55
N VAL A 25 14.82 -28.76 -12.06
CA VAL A 25 14.41 -28.28 -10.75
C VAL A 25 12.90 -28.13 -10.82
N GLU A 26 12.19 -29.03 -10.14
CA GLU A 26 10.75 -28.98 -9.96
C GLU A 26 10.46 -27.69 -9.18
N GLN A 27 9.91 -26.71 -9.89
CA GLN A 27 9.50 -25.44 -9.31
C GLN A 27 8.39 -25.77 -8.30
N ALA A 28 8.63 -25.52 -7.02
CA ALA A 28 7.65 -25.74 -5.98
C ALA A 28 6.39 -24.96 -6.39
N ALA A 29 5.27 -25.67 -6.51
CA ALA A 29 4.00 -25.06 -6.84
C ALA A 29 3.67 -24.01 -5.78
N ALA A 30 3.29 -22.82 -6.20
CA ALA A 30 2.74 -21.81 -5.32
C ALA A 30 1.57 -22.44 -4.52
N PRO A 31 1.37 -22.08 -3.24
CA PRO A 31 0.26 -22.59 -2.47
C PRO A 31 -1.04 -22.36 -3.25
N ALA A 32 -1.89 -23.38 -3.33
CA ALA A 32 -3.14 -23.33 -4.07
C ALA A 32 -3.98 -22.17 -3.54
N ALA A 33 -4.28 -21.20 -4.40
CA ALA A 33 -5.23 -20.14 -4.10
C ALA A 33 -6.59 -20.75 -3.77
N LEU A 34 -7.32 -20.16 -2.81
CA LEU A 34 -8.70 -20.55 -2.54
C LEU A 34 -9.56 -20.32 -3.78
N ALA A 35 -10.65 -21.08 -3.89
CA ALA A 35 -11.59 -20.97 -5.00
C ALA A 35 -12.02 -19.51 -5.23
N PRO A 36 -12.22 -19.10 -6.49
CA PRO A 36 -12.53 -17.70 -6.82
C PRO A 36 -13.75 -17.22 -6.05
N ALA A 37 -13.69 -15.95 -5.58
CA ALA A 37 -14.86 -15.27 -5.07
C ALA A 37 -15.97 -15.31 -6.13
N ASP A 38 -17.19 -15.62 -5.73
CA ASP A 38 -18.32 -15.70 -6.66
C ASP A 38 -18.55 -14.35 -7.33
N SER A 39 -18.26 -14.24 -8.63
CA SER A 39 -18.39 -13.02 -9.43
C SER A 39 -19.82 -12.45 -9.50
N ASN A 40 -20.78 -13.13 -8.91
CA ASN A 40 -22.19 -12.78 -8.94
C ASN A 40 -22.70 -12.09 -7.65
N ILE A 41 -21.79 -11.67 -6.75
CA ILE A 41 -22.21 -11.00 -5.51
C ILE A 41 -22.81 -9.64 -5.85
N ALA A 42 -24.11 -9.50 -5.56
CA ALA A 42 -24.86 -8.29 -5.85
C ALA A 42 -24.30 -7.07 -5.09
N CYS A 43 -24.53 -5.89 -5.66
CA CYS A 43 -24.19 -4.62 -5.02
C CYS A 43 -25.30 -4.17 -4.08
N ASP A 44 -25.75 -5.05 -3.20
CA ASP A 44 -26.85 -4.84 -2.28
C ASP A 44 -26.36 -4.69 -0.84
N THR A 45 -27.13 -3.98 -0.03
CA THR A 45 -26.85 -3.85 1.40
C THR A 45 -27.07 -5.18 2.11
N VAL A 46 -26.06 -5.70 2.78
CA VAL A 46 -26.11 -6.91 3.59
C VAL A 46 -25.55 -6.63 4.99
N ALA A 47 -26.24 -7.09 6.02
CA ALA A 47 -25.83 -6.91 7.43
C ALA A 47 -25.56 -5.45 7.85
N GLY A 48 -26.21 -4.48 7.20
CA GLY A 48 -26.04 -3.05 7.44
C GLY A 48 -24.83 -2.43 6.73
N ILE A 49 -24.04 -3.23 5.99
CA ILE A 49 -22.95 -2.77 5.13
C ILE A 49 -23.51 -2.47 3.74
N THR A 50 -23.35 -1.25 3.29
CA THR A 50 -23.85 -0.74 2.01
C THR A 50 -22.69 -0.55 1.04
N PRO A 51 -22.60 -1.36 -0.03
CA PRO A 51 -21.54 -1.22 -1.03
C PRO A 51 -21.88 -0.15 -2.07
N VAL A 52 -20.84 0.43 -2.64
CA VAL A 52 -20.84 1.21 -3.88
C VAL A 52 -19.87 0.51 -4.82
N CYS A 53 -20.39 -0.05 -5.91
CA CYS A 53 -19.63 -0.87 -6.83
C CYS A 53 -19.09 -0.07 -8.03
N GLY A 54 -18.23 -0.70 -8.82
CA GLY A 54 -17.62 -0.11 -10.02
C GLY A 54 -16.21 0.43 -9.79
N PHE A 55 -15.60 0.11 -8.66
CA PHE A 55 -14.18 0.31 -8.37
C PHE A 55 -13.36 -0.90 -8.85
N HIS A 56 -12.05 -0.78 -8.77
CA HIS A 56 -11.12 -1.88 -8.98
C HIS A 56 -10.05 -1.87 -7.88
N ASN A 57 -10.16 -2.79 -6.93
CA ASN A 57 -9.29 -2.90 -5.76
C ASN A 57 -9.13 -1.55 -5.02
N PRO A 58 -10.22 -0.96 -4.49
CA PRO A 58 -10.17 0.31 -3.75
C PRO A 58 -9.46 0.11 -2.41
N GLU A 59 -8.15 0.16 -2.41
CA GLU A 59 -7.29 -0.27 -1.33
C GLU A 59 -7.21 0.76 -0.21
N ASP A 60 -7.12 2.07 -0.55
CA ASP A 60 -7.00 3.13 0.43
C ASP A 60 -7.90 4.32 0.15
N LEU A 61 -8.28 5.06 1.22
CA LEU A 61 -9.30 6.09 1.21
C LEU A 61 -8.86 7.34 1.96
N ALA A 62 -9.14 8.54 1.40
CA ALA A 62 -8.97 9.79 2.11
C ALA A 62 -10.17 10.74 1.90
N VAL A 63 -10.50 11.58 2.90
CA VAL A 63 -11.60 12.55 2.78
C VAL A 63 -11.13 13.75 1.95
N VAL A 64 -11.81 14.02 0.83
CA VAL A 64 -11.58 15.23 0.04
C VAL A 64 -12.05 16.46 0.83
N PRO A 65 -11.29 17.58 0.85
CA PRO A 65 -11.71 18.82 1.50
C PRO A 65 -13.12 19.26 1.05
N GLY A 66 -13.96 19.58 2.01
CA GLY A 66 -15.42 19.77 1.81
C GLY A 66 -16.25 18.60 2.30
N GLY A 67 -15.68 17.39 2.33
CA GLY A 67 -16.32 16.21 2.93
C GLY A 67 -17.44 15.58 2.12
N GLU A 68 -17.64 16.00 0.86
CA GLU A 68 -18.67 15.46 -0.04
C GLU A 68 -18.17 14.27 -0.86
N PHE A 69 -16.84 14.13 -0.97
CA PHE A 69 -16.16 13.08 -1.74
C PHE A 69 -15.08 12.38 -0.93
N LEU A 70 -14.84 11.11 -1.23
CA LEU A 70 -13.62 10.41 -0.84
C LEU A 70 -12.71 10.26 -2.05
N LEU A 71 -11.42 10.49 -1.84
CA LEU A 71 -10.37 10.05 -2.74
C LEU A 71 -10.16 8.55 -2.51
N VAL A 72 -10.08 7.79 -3.58
CA VAL A 72 -9.96 6.33 -3.57
C VAL A 72 -8.72 5.94 -4.36
N SER A 73 -7.81 5.22 -3.71
CA SER A 73 -6.69 4.56 -4.39
C SER A 73 -7.15 3.21 -4.92
N GLU A 74 -7.23 3.08 -6.24
CA GLU A 74 -7.55 1.81 -6.88
C GLU A 74 -6.23 1.11 -7.23
N MET A 75 -5.86 0.13 -6.42
CA MET A 75 -4.62 -0.63 -6.58
C MET A 75 -4.72 -1.58 -7.80
N GLY A 76 -3.60 -1.86 -8.47
CA GLY A 76 -3.50 -2.96 -9.43
C GLY A 76 -3.62 -4.33 -8.76
N ALA A 77 -2.81 -5.29 -9.15
CA ALA A 77 -2.74 -6.57 -8.45
C ALA A 77 -1.69 -6.54 -7.35
N PHE A 78 -1.91 -7.31 -6.28
CA PHE A 78 -0.97 -7.42 -5.17
C PHE A 78 0.42 -7.89 -5.65
N MET A 79 1.47 -7.25 -5.15
CA MET A 79 2.87 -7.51 -5.53
C MET A 79 3.19 -7.31 -7.02
N SER A 80 2.38 -6.57 -7.74
CA SER A 80 2.63 -6.23 -9.13
C SER A 80 2.80 -4.72 -9.31
N ASP A 81 3.29 -4.33 -10.47
CA ASP A 81 3.30 -2.97 -10.99
C ASP A 81 2.19 -2.76 -12.04
N GLU A 82 1.12 -3.55 -11.96
CA GLU A 82 -0.05 -3.42 -12.83
C GLU A 82 -0.66 -2.02 -12.68
N PRO A 83 -0.82 -1.29 -13.80
CA PRO A 83 -1.34 0.06 -13.74
C PRO A 83 -2.79 0.12 -13.28
N ASN A 84 -3.10 1.12 -12.49
CA ASN A 84 -4.46 1.47 -12.13
C ASN A 84 -4.56 2.99 -11.87
N THR A 85 -5.57 3.48 -11.16
CA THR A 85 -5.88 4.90 -11.07
C THR A 85 -6.29 5.34 -9.66
N LEU A 86 -6.42 6.64 -9.50
CA LEU A 86 -7.18 7.24 -8.41
C LEU A 86 -8.55 7.64 -8.91
N SER A 87 -9.55 7.53 -8.06
CA SER A 87 -10.92 7.95 -8.36
C SER A 87 -11.57 8.67 -7.18
N LEU A 88 -12.79 9.11 -7.37
CA LEU A 88 -13.61 9.70 -6.32
C LEU A 88 -14.80 8.81 -6.02
N LEU A 89 -15.20 8.73 -4.75
CA LEU A 89 -16.52 8.31 -4.33
C LEU A 89 -17.36 9.56 -4.03
N ASP A 90 -18.40 9.81 -4.81
CA ASP A 90 -19.44 10.76 -4.49
C ASP A 90 -20.33 10.16 -3.40
N ILE A 91 -20.24 10.71 -2.18
CA ILE A 91 -20.91 10.17 -1.01
C ILE A 91 -22.44 10.34 -1.12
N ALA A 92 -22.90 11.49 -1.62
CA ALA A 92 -24.31 11.81 -1.70
C ALA A 92 -25.05 10.95 -2.73
N ASN A 93 -24.40 10.68 -3.87
CA ASN A 93 -24.97 9.91 -4.97
C ASN A 93 -24.60 8.43 -4.92
N SER A 94 -23.71 8.02 -4.00
CA SER A 94 -23.18 6.64 -3.89
C SER A 94 -22.65 6.14 -5.23
N GLN A 95 -21.77 6.91 -5.84
CA GLN A 95 -21.22 6.61 -7.17
C GLN A 95 -19.72 6.85 -7.23
N ARG A 96 -19.03 5.97 -7.96
CA ARG A 96 -17.66 6.22 -8.40
C ARG A 96 -17.66 7.32 -9.46
N ALA A 97 -16.79 8.31 -9.29
CA ALA A 97 -16.53 9.34 -10.28
C ALA A 97 -15.06 9.31 -10.73
N PRO A 98 -14.78 9.57 -12.03
CA PRO A 98 -13.39 9.61 -12.50
C PRO A 98 -12.67 10.82 -11.91
N LEU A 99 -11.39 10.66 -11.60
CA LEU A 99 -10.49 11.72 -11.19
C LEU A 99 -9.48 12.00 -12.33
N GLN A 100 -9.44 13.24 -12.80
CA GLN A 100 -8.50 13.64 -13.83
C GLN A 100 -7.12 13.87 -13.21
N ILE A 101 -6.08 13.33 -13.81
CA ILE A 101 -4.69 13.55 -13.40
C ILE A 101 -3.95 14.33 -14.49
N ASN A 102 -3.49 15.51 -14.16
CA ASN A 102 -2.63 16.33 -15.03
C ASN A 102 -1.16 15.99 -14.70
N TRP A 103 -0.52 15.22 -15.56
CA TRP A 103 0.88 14.81 -15.41
C TRP A 103 1.90 15.86 -15.83
N ALA A 104 1.47 16.98 -16.41
CA ALA A 104 2.38 18.06 -16.71
C ALA A 104 2.97 18.63 -15.43
N SER A 105 4.31 18.75 -15.38
CA SER A 105 4.98 19.36 -14.21
C SER A 105 4.56 20.81 -14.04
N MET A 106 4.02 21.14 -12.88
CA MET A 106 3.51 22.48 -12.56
C MET A 106 4.27 23.08 -11.37
N GLU A 107 4.65 24.35 -11.52
CA GLU A 107 5.28 25.11 -10.44
C GLU A 107 4.23 25.55 -9.38
N PRO A 108 4.62 25.67 -8.09
CA PRO A 108 5.92 25.24 -7.56
C PRO A 108 5.98 23.70 -7.48
N ARG A 109 7.18 23.17 -7.69
CA ARG A 109 7.43 21.73 -7.57
C ARG A 109 7.61 21.32 -6.11
N TRP A 110 7.20 20.07 -5.84
CA TRP A 110 7.41 19.38 -4.56
C TRP A 110 8.28 18.14 -4.78
N GLY A 111 8.79 17.56 -3.70
CA GLY A 111 9.63 16.36 -3.80
C GLY A 111 11.09 16.66 -4.20
N ASP A 112 11.75 15.66 -4.77
CA ASP A 112 13.14 15.74 -5.19
C ASP A 112 13.29 16.59 -6.46
N ALA A 113 14.26 17.50 -6.48
CA ALA A 113 14.46 18.42 -7.62
C ALA A 113 14.78 17.69 -8.94
N ALA A 114 15.39 16.51 -8.87
CA ALA A 114 15.74 15.70 -10.04
C ALA A 114 14.64 14.76 -10.49
N CYS A 115 13.52 14.69 -9.76
CA CYS A 115 12.43 13.79 -10.10
C CYS A 115 11.71 14.21 -11.37
N ILE A 116 11.38 13.24 -12.20
CA ILE A 116 10.60 13.41 -13.43
C ILE A 116 9.26 12.68 -13.31
N ALA A 117 8.23 13.19 -13.99
CA ALA A 117 6.93 12.55 -14.00
C ALA A 117 7.04 11.09 -14.50
N PRO A 118 6.33 10.17 -13.87
CA PRO A 118 6.29 8.80 -14.35
C PRO A 118 5.59 8.71 -15.71
N ASP A 119 5.76 7.58 -16.37
CA ASP A 119 4.90 7.19 -17.48
C ASP A 119 3.49 6.97 -16.92
N ALA A 120 2.52 7.76 -17.34
CA ALA A 120 1.15 7.69 -16.86
C ALA A 120 0.51 6.30 -17.07
N GLU A 121 0.95 5.55 -18.10
CA GLU A 121 0.46 4.20 -18.40
C GLU A 121 1.01 3.14 -17.41
N LYS A 122 1.96 3.54 -16.55
CA LYS A 122 2.55 2.67 -15.51
C LYS A 122 2.20 3.13 -14.10
N PHE A 123 1.33 4.11 -13.96
CA PHE A 123 0.91 4.55 -12.64
C PHE A 123 0.15 3.44 -11.91
N SER A 124 0.71 2.97 -10.81
CA SER A 124 0.21 1.87 -10.00
C SER A 124 0.11 2.33 -8.54
N PRO A 125 -1.00 3.01 -8.18
CA PRO A 125 -1.18 3.58 -6.84
C PRO A 125 -1.43 2.48 -5.80
N HIS A 126 -1.03 2.77 -4.54
CA HIS A 126 -1.27 1.95 -3.37
C HIS A 126 -1.69 2.87 -2.21
N GLY A 127 -0.96 2.88 -1.08
CA GLY A 127 -1.26 3.77 0.05
C GLY A 127 -1.23 5.25 -0.34
N ILE A 128 -2.13 6.04 0.22
CA ILE A 128 -2.27 7.47 -0.04
C ILE A 128 -2.40 8.26 1.26
N ASP A 129 -1.95 9.51 1.23
CA ASP A 129 -2.28 10.46 2.29
C ASP A 129 -2.65 11.82 1.72
N LEU A 130 -3.68 12.44 2.28
CA LEU A 130 -4.20 13.74 1.88
C LEU A 130 -4.16 14.73 3.03
N MET A 131 -3.36 15.76 2.90
CA MET A 131 -3.28 16.81 3.90
C MET A 131 -3.39 18.22 3.29
N THR A 132 -3.74 19.20 4.13
CA THR A 132 -3.65 20.61 3.77
C THR A 132 -2.31 21.17 4.23
N ARG A 133 -1.50 21.68 3.31
CA ARG A 133 -0.22 22.34 3.56
C ARG A 133 -0.42 23.68 4.25
N ALA A 134 0.66 24.22 4.83
CA ALA A 134 0.65 25.52 5.50
C ALA A 134 0.27 26.70 4.54
N ASP A 135 0.44 26.54 3.24
CA ASP A 135 0.04 27.52 2.22
C ASP A 135 -1.42 27.37 1.74
N GLY A 136 -2.17 26.45 2.35
CA GLY A 136 -3.59 26.21 2.06
C GLY A 136 -3.85 25.28 0.86
N ARG A 137 -2.81 24.78 0.18
CA ARG A 137 -2.96 23.81 -0.90
C ARG A 137 -3.11 22.39 -0.34
N HIS A 138 -3.84 21.56 -1.06
CA HIS A 138 -4.10 20.19 -0.66
C HIS A 138 -3.09 19.25 -1.33
N GLN A 139 -2.22 18.65 -0.52
CA GLN A 139 -1.22 17.68 -0.98
C GLN A 139 -1.79 16.28 -0.89
N VAL A 140 -1.68 15.54 -1.98
CA VAL A 140 -1.86 14.08 -1.99
C VAL A 140 -0.49 13.45 -2.22
N LEU A 141 -0.09 12.57 -1.30
CA LEU A 141 1.01 11.64 -1.50
C LEU A 141 0.46 10.30 -1.95
N VAL A 142 1.17 9.64 -2.85
CA VAL A 142 0.77 8.33 -3.39
C VAL A 142 2.00 7.44 -3.51
N VAL A 143 1.94 6.27 -2.91
CA VAL A 143 2.89 5.18 -3.20
C VAL A 143 2.61 4.69 -4.62
N ASN A 144 3.61 4.75 -5.51
CA ASN A 144 3.49 4.33 -6.89
C ASN A 144 4.43 3.15 -7.19
N HIS A 145 3.86 1.95 -7.32
CA HIS A 145 4.62 0.72 -7.59
C HIS A 145 5.20 0.64 -9.01
N GLY A 146 4.65 1.39 -9.97
CA GLY A 146 5.18 1.43 -11.33
C GLY A 146 6.62 1.91 -11.43
N ASN A 147 7.06 2.72 -10.45
CA ASN A 147 8.43 3.24 -10.37
C ASN A 147 9.07 3.08 -8.97
N GLU A 148 8.34 2.55 -7.98
CA GLU A 148 8.70 2.51 -6.55
C GLU A 148 9.15 3.89 -6.07
N GLN A 149 8.23 4.84 -6.10
CA GLN A 149 8.45 6.22 -5.65
C GLN A 149 7.18 6.80 -5.03
N ILE A 150 7.32 7.89 -4.30
CA ILE A 150 6.19 8.64 -3.77
C ILE A 150 5.90 9.79 -4.73
N GLU A 151 4.69 9.81 -5.29
CA GLU A 151 4.20 10.91 -6.11
C GLU A 151 3.60 12.00 -5.22
N PHE A 152 3.86 13.25 -5.59
CA PHE A 152 3.23 14.43 -4.99
C PHE A 152 2.24 15.02 -5.98
N PHE A 153 0.99 15.15 -5.55
CA PHE A 153 -0.04 15.85 -6.31
C PHE A 153 -0.61 17.01 -5.48
N GLU A 154 -1.02 18.06 -6.17
CA GLU A 154 -1.95 19.04 -5.63
C GLU A 154 -3.37 18.65 -6.02
N LEU A 155 -4.22 18.41 -5.04
CA LEU A 155 -5.64 18.22 -5.27
C LEU A 155 -6.30 19.60 -5.41
N VAL A 156 -6.80 19.90 -6.60
CA VAL A 156 -7.67 21.05 -6.84
C VAL A 156 -9.10 20.60 -6.60
N ALA A 157 -9.61 20.88 -5.39
CA ALA A 157 -10.94 20.46 -4.96
C ALA A 157 -12.01 21.36 -5.60
N ALA A 158 -12.89 20.78 -6.41
CA ALA A 158 -13.96 21.45 -7.14
C ALA A 158 -15.21 20.55 -7.25
N GLY A 159 -15.57 19.84 -6.18
CA GLY A 159 -16.66 18.87 -6.20
C GLY A 159 -16.38 17.74 -7.19
N ALA A 160 -17.33 17.44 -8.05
CA ALA A 160 -17.19 16.40 -9.07
C ALA A 160 -16.16 16.73 -10.18
N GLU A 161 -15.74 18.00 -10.28
CA GLU A 161 -14.69 18.45 -11.22
C GLU A 161 -13.30 18.53 -10.58
N SER A 162 -13.14 17.96 -9.39
CA SER A 162 -11.83 17.86 -8.73
C SER A 162 -10.84 17.15 -9.63
N HIS A 163 -9.58 17.59 -9.58
CA HIS A 163 -8.50 16.98 -10.36
C HIS A 163 -7.18 17.03 -9.57
N LEU A 164 -6.21 16.25 -10.02
CA LEU A 164 -4.87 16.22 -9.48
C LEU A 164 -3.87 16.84 -10.45
N ASP A 165 -3.07 17.79 -9.95
CA ASP A 165 -1.90 18.32 -10.66
C ASP A 165 -0.63 17.68 -10.09
N TRP A 166 0.13 17.00 -10.94
CA TRP A 166 1.41 16.43 -10.52
C TRP A 166 2.43 17.51 -10.19
N LYS A 167 3.01 17.43 -8.99
CA LYS A 167 3.96 18.43 -8.47
C LYS A 167 5.39 17.91 -8.35
N GLY A 168 5.58 16.61 -8.40
CA GLY A 168 6.90 16.02 -8.26
C GLY A 168 6.84 14.62 -7.65
N CYS A 169 8.00 14.08 -7.33
CA CYS A 169 8.13 12.79 -6.66
C CYS A 169 9.37 12.74 -5.78
N ALA A 170 9.43 11.74 -4.92
CA ALA A 170 10.62 11.37 -4.18
C ALA A 170 10.85 9.86 -4.29
N LYS A 171 12.08 9.47 -4.59
CA LYS A 171 12.42 8.06 -4.82
C LYS A 171 13.44 7.59 -3.79
N PRO A 172 13.13 6.57 -2.96
CA PRO A 172 14.12 5.93 -2.13
C PRO A 172 15.16 5.24 -3.01
N GLY A 173 16.26 4.83 -2.41
CA GLY A 173 17.26 4.03 -3.10
C GLY A 173 16.63 2.79 -3.77
N ASN A 174 17.38 2.14 -4.63
CA ASN A 174 16.92 0.95 -5.32
C ASN A 174 16.47 -0.14 -4.34
N ASP A 175 15.55 -0.99 -4.79
CA ASP A 175 15.07 -2.17 -4.06
C ASP A 175 14.03 -1.89 -2.96
N ALA A 176 13.39 -0.72 -3.00
CA ALA A 176 12.25 -0.45 -2.13
C ALA A 176 11.02 -1.23 -2.61
N PHE A 177 10.23 -1.72 -1.66
CA PHE A 177 8.85 -2.17 -1.87
C PHE A 177 8.02 -1.53 -0.77
N MET A 178 7.39 -0.42 -1.12
CA MET A 178 6.66 0.44 -0.18
C MET A 178 5.20 -0.02 -0.05
N ASN A 179 4.51 0.44 1.00
CA ASN A 179 3.10 0.13 1.18
C ASN A 179 2.29 1.41 1.39
N ASP A 180 2.50 2.12 2.51
CA ASP A 180 1.68 3.25 2.90
C ASP A 180 2.53 4.47 3.30
N VAL A 181 1.94 5.66 3.21
CA VAL A 181 2.62 6.94 3.38
C VAL A 181 1.83 7.88 4.31
N ALA A 182 2.53 8.61 5.17
CA ALA A 182 1.95 9.59 6.07
C ALA A 182 2.66 10.94 5.95
N SER A 183 1.92 12.00 5.61
CA SER A 183 2.42 13.37 5.42
C SER A 183 2.81 14.05 6.73
N LEU A 184 3.77 14.96 6.64
CA LEU A 184 4.16 15.86 7.72
C LEU A 184 3.82 17.31 7.37
N HIS A 185 3.46 18.11 8.36
CA HIS A 185 3.07 19.51 8.18
C HIS A 185 4.20 20.39 7.58
N ASP A 186 5.45 19.96 7.73
CA ASP A 186 6.64 20.62 7.14
C ASP A 186 6.87 20.28 5.66
N GLY A 187 6.05 19.41 5.09
CA GLY A 187 6.13 18.95 3.70
C GLY A 187 6.96 17.68 3.51
N GLY A 188 7.51 17.12 4.60
CA GLY A 188 8.09 15.78 4.60
C GLY A 188 7.02 14.68 4.72
N PHE A 189 7.47 13.43 4.81
CA PHE A 189 6.57 12.28 5.01
C PHE A 189 7.32 11.08 5.61
N PHE A 190 6.56 10.13 6.14
CA PHE A 190 7.00 8.78 6.42
C PHE A 190 6.41 7.81 5.40
N VAL A 191 7.14 6.74 5.11
CA VAL A 191 6.66 5.65 4.24
C VAL A 191 7.15 4.32 4.76
N THR A 192 6.28 3.34 4.77
CA THR A 192 6.62 1.96 5.15
C THR A 192 7.30 1.24 3.99
N HIS A 193 8.34 0.48 4.32
CA HIS A 193 9.05 -0.42 3.43
C HIS A 193 8.86 -1.84 3.95
N MET A 194 8.15 -2.66 3.18
CA MET A 194 7.77 -4.01 3.61
C MET A 194 8.95 -4.97 3.60
N TRP A 195 9.70 -5.02 2.50
CA TRP A 195 10.91 -5.82 2.28
C TRP A 195 11.63 -5.35 1.00
N ASN A 196 12.81 -5.88 0.72
CA ASN A 196 13.53 -5.58 -0.53
C ASN A 196 12.85 -6.24 -1.73
N LYS A 197 12.39 -5.46 -2.71
CA LYS A 197 11.61 -5.90 -3.89
C LYS A 197 12.31 -7.01 -4.69
N SER A 198 13.66 -7.00 -4.72
CA SER A 198 14.45 -8.02 -5.41
C SER A 198 14.50 -9.38 -4.68
N THR A 199 14.07 -9.44 -3.42
CA THR A 199 14.04 -10.70 -2.67
C THR A 199 12.88 -11.57 -3.16
N PRO A 200 13.13 -12.81 -3.61
CA PRO A 200 12.06 -13.73 -4.00
C PRO A 200 11.02 -13.89 -2.91
N PHE A 201 9.73 -13.86 -3.25
CA PHE A 201 8.65 -13.86 -2.26
C PHE A 201 8.67 -15.06 -1.32
N GLU A 202 9.01 -16.26 -1.82
CA GLU A 202 9.20 -17.44 -0.99
C GLU A 202 10.31 -17.28 0.06
N THR A 203 11.35 -16.51 -0.27
CA THR A 203 12.42 -16.18 0.69
C THR A 203 11.91 -15.21 1.75
N VAL A 204 11.14 -14.19 1.34
CA VAL A 204 10.50 -13.25 2.26
C VAL A 204 9.58 -14.00 3.23
N VAL A 205 8.73 -14.90 2.73
CA VAL A 205 7.84 -15.72 3.56
C VAL A 205 8.63 -16.57 4.56
N ALA A 206 9.74 -17.20 4.14
CA ALA A 206 10.59 -17.98 5.02
C ALA A 206 11.22 -17.12 6.13
N GLN A 207 11.72 -15.92 5.78
CA GLN A 207 12.29 -14.97 6.73
C GLN A 207 11.25 -14.49 7.75
N LEU A 208 10.08 -14.06 7.28
CA LEU A 208 8.97 -13.62 8.15
C LEU A 208 8.49 -14.76 9.07
N THR A 209 8.40 -15.98 8.56
CA THR A 209 8.05 -17.17 9.37
C THR A 209 9.12 -17.46 10.43
N ALA A 210 10.38 -17.17 10.15
CA ALA A 210 11.48 -17.28 11.12
C ALA A 210 11.53 -16.10 12.11
N GLY A 211 10.63 -15.12 12.00
CA GLY A 211 10.58 -13.95 12.86
C GLY A 211 11.61 -12.86 12.49
N GLU A 212 12.15 -12.90 11.26
CA GLU A 212 13.09 -11.90 10.82
C GLU A 212 12.41 -10.57 10.50
N LYS A 213 13.05 -9.47 10.87
CA LYS A 213 12.61 -8.11 10.58
C LYS A 213 13.20 -7.68 9.24
N VAL A 214 12.41 -7.77 8.18
CA VAL A 214 12.84 -7.53 6.79
C VAL A 214 12.46 -6.17 6.26
N GLY A 215 11.59 -5.44 6.96
CA GLY A 215 11.10 -4.12 6.61
C GLY A 215 11.46 -3.06 7.64
N TRP A 216 11.21 -1.81 7.32
CA TRP A 216 11.42 -0.63 8.17
C TRP A 216 10.58 0.55 7.70
N VAL A 217 10.72 1.72 8.36
CA VAL A 217 10.10 2.98 7.96
C VAL A 217 11.18 3.94 7.47
N TRP A 218 10.91 4.62 6.36
CA TRP A 218 11.68 5.75 5.87
C TRP A 218 11.04 7.08 6.29
N GLU A 219 11.85 8.05 6.70
CA GLU A 219 11.48 9.46 6.71
C GLU A 219 12.11 10.13 5.49
N TRP A 220 11.34 10.93 4.78
CA TRP A 220 11.83 11.80 3.73
C TRP A 220 11.64 13.26 4.10
N GLN A 221 12.69 14.05 3.86
CA GLN A 221 12.67 15.51 4.01
C GLN A 221 13.35 16.14 2.80
N ALA A 222 12.86 17.29 2.32
CA ALA A 222 13.42 17.96 1.16
C ALA A 222 14.91 18.32 1.29
N ALA A 223 15.38 18.54 2.51
CA ALA A 223 16.78 18.91 2.80
C ALA A 223 17.73 17.71 2.89
N SER A 224 17.25 16.53 3.29
CA SER A 224 18.07 15.35 3.61
C SER A 224 17.79 14.13 2.71
N GLY A 225 16.68 14.16 1.96
CA GLY A 225 16.20 12.97 1.25
C GLY A 225 15.70 11.89 2.22
N PHE A 226 15.74 10.64 1.78
CA PHE A 226 15.32 9.49 2.60
C PHE A 226 16.34 9.15 3.68
N THR A 227 15.85 8.99 4.90
CA THR A 227 16.61 8.45 6.03
C THR A 227 15.78 7.36 6.71
N LYS A 228 16.42 6.27 7.12
CA LYS A 228 15.73 5.23 7.88
C LYS A 228 15.45 5.70 9.29
N LEU A 229 14.19 5.56 9.73
CA LEU A 229 13.82 5.85 11.12
C LEU A 229 14.56 4.88 12.06
N PRO A 230 15.31 5.36 13.04
CA PRO A 230 16.00 4.50 13.98
C PRO A 230 15.03 3.54 14.70
N GLY A 231 15.42 2.28 14.87
CA GLY A 231 14.62 1.29 15.60
C GLY A 231 13.37 0.78 14.87
N SER A 232 13.12 1.19 13.63
CA SER A 232 11.93 0.82 12.87
C SER A 232 12.02 -0.51 12.12
N ASP A 233 13.09 -1.30 12.30
CA ASP A 233 13.17 -2.64 11.72
C ASP A 233 12.06 -3.53 12.28
N GLU A 234 11.16 -4.02 11.40
CA GLU A 234 10.00 -4.83 11.80
C GLU A 234 9.61 -5.87 10.74
N MET A 235 8.68 -6.74 11.13
CA MET A 235 8.16 -7.84 10.30
C MET A 235 7.05 -7.31 9.38
N MET A 236 7.40 -6.79 8.23
CA MET A 236 6.45 -6.27 7.23
C MET A 236 5.63 -5.08 7.78
N PRO A 237 6.26 -3.88 7.98
CA PRO A 237 5.52 -2.65 8.20
C PRO A 237 4.56 -2.39 7.03
N ASN A 238 3.29 -2.11 7.35
CA ASN A 238 2.21 -1.92 6.40
C ASN A 238 1.64 -0.51 6.55
N GLY A 239 0.42 -0.32 7.02
CA GLY A 239 -0.19 0.99 7.21
C GLY A 239 0.57 1.89 8.19
N ILE A 240 0.55 3.20 7.94
CA ILE A 240 1.20 4.21 8.78
C ILE A 240 0.37 5.49 8.86
N THR A 241 0.27 6.07 10.05
CA THR A 241 -0.29 7.42 10.22
C THR A 241 0.49 8.19 11.28
N VAL A 242 0.32 9.51 11.32
CA VAL A 242 0.98 10.40 12.28
C VAL A 242 -0.04 11.06 13.20
N SER A 243 0.37 11.37 14.45
CA SER A 243 -0.45 12.20 15.33
C SER A 243 -0.63 13.61 14.75
N GLN A 244 -1.71 14.29 15.14
CA GLN A 244 -2.03 15.64 14.66
C GLN A 244 -0.91 16.66 14.90
N ASP A 245 -0.11 16.49 15.94
CA ASP A 245 1.05 17.34 16.26
C ASP A 245 2.36 16.85 15.61
N ASN A 246 2.30 15.81 14.80
CA ASN A 246 3.43 15.15 14.15
C ASN A 246 4.50 14.61 15.12
N SER A 247 4.19 14.43 16.39
CA SER A 247 5.16 13.94 17.39
C SER A 247 5.24 12.43 17.47
N LYS A 248 4.19 11.72 17.05
CA LYS A 248 4.08 10.26 17.13
C LYS A 248 3.70 9.64 15.79
N LEU A 249 4.19 8.41 15.57
CA LEU A 249 3.82 7.55 14.47
C LEU A 249 3.02 6.37 15.01
N PHE A 250 2.05 5.91 14.23
CA PHE A 250 1.34 4.66 14.46
C PHE A 250 1.58 3.77 13.24
N ILE A 251 2.19 2.62 13.47
CA ILE A 251 2.68 1.75 12.40
C ILE A 251 2.09 0.36 12.60
N ASN A 252 1.43 -0.13 11.59
CA ASN A 252 0.94 -1.49 11.53
C ASN A 252 2.06 -2.46 11.15
N ILE A 253 2.26 -3.49 11.97
CA ILE A 253 3.26 -4.53 11.72
C ILE A 253 2.52 -5.81 11.38
N TYR A 254 2.26 -6.00 10.09
CA TYR A 254 1.35 -7.01 9.57
C TYR A 254 1.64 -8.42 10.05
N MET A 255 2.89 -8.88 9.91
CA MET A 255 3.28 -10.24 10.29
C MET A 255 3.59 -10.40 11.78
N ALA A 256 3.77 -9.31 12.53
CA ALA A 256 3.92 -9.36 13.99
C ALA A 256 2.59 -9.22 14.74
N ASN A 257 1.46 -9.04 14.02
CA ASN A 257 0.12 -8.95 14.60
C ASN A 257 0.00 -7.85 15.65
N LYS A 258 0.50 -6.65 15.35
CA LYS A 258 0.43 -5.50 16.25
C LYS A 258 0.47 -4.18 15.52
N THR A 259 -0.08 -3.14 16.16
CA THR A 259 0.15 -1.75 15.82
C THR A 259 1.00 -1.13 16.92
N ILE A 260 2.06 -0.42 16.56
CA ILE A 260 2.98 0.23 17.49
C ILE A 260 2.85 1.75 17.43
N LYS A 261 3.00 2.38 18.61
CA LYS A 261 3.15 3.83 18.76
C LYS A 261 4.63 4.15 18.95
N VAL A 262 5.17 5.01 18.10
CA VAL A 262 6.60 5.34 18.07
C VAL A 262 6.81 6.84 18.24
N ASP A 263 7.77 7.24 19.05
CA ASP A 263 8.24 8.62 19.08
C ASP A 263 9.00 8.96 17.80
N ARG A 264 8.56 10.00 17.09
CA ARG A 264 9.11 10.38 15.78
C ARG A 264 10.61 10.68 15.82
N LEU A 265 11.09 11.33 16.88
CA LEU A 265 12.47 11.84 16.95
C LEU A 265 13.47 10.77 17.37
N THR A 266 13.05 9.88 18.27
CA THR A 266 13.93 8.87 18.87
C THR A 266 13.78 7.49 18.22
N GLY A 267 12.64 7.22 17.59
CA GLY A 267 12.28 5.88 17.11
C GLY A 267 11.91 4.91 18.26
N GLU A 268 11.75 5.42 19.49
CA GLU A 268 11.38 4.60 20.64
C GLU A 268 9.91 4.16 20.56
N VAL A 269 9.66 2.87 20.77
CA VAL A 269 8.30 2.32 20.88
C VAL A 269 7.75 2.66 22.25
N GLU A 270 6.70 3.49 22.30
CA GLU A 270 6.06 3.95 23.54
C GLU A 270 4.81 3.14 23.92
N GLY A 271 4.28 2.35 23.00
CA GLY A 271 3.09 1.55 23.24
C GLY A 271 2.78 0.63 22.05
N GLU A 272 1.96 -0.36 22.30
CA GLU A 272 1.47 -1.27 21.27
C GLU A 272 0.07 -1.77 21.58
N VAL A 273 -0.64 -2.16 20.53
CA VAL A 273 -1.92 -2.88 20.62
C VAL A 273 -1.85 -4.14 19.74
N ALA A 274 -2.33 -5.25 20.27
CA ALA A 274 -2.40 -6.51 19.53
C ALA A 274 -3.54 -6.43 18.50
N VAL A 275 -3.19 -6.51 17.23
CA VAL A 275 -4.12 -6.51 16.08
C VAL A 275 -3.65 -7.56 15.10
N ARG A 276 -4.49 -8.53 14.78
CA ARG A 276 -4.12 -9.59 13.85
C ARG A 276 -3.98 -9.04 12.43
N SER A 277 -2.84 -9.30 11.79
CA SER A 277 -2.51 -8.88 10.42
C SER A 277 -3.07 -7.49 10.10
N PRO A 278 -2.62 -6.42 10.83
CA PRO A 278 -3.15 -5.07 10.63
C PRO A 278 -2.68 -4.51 9.28
N ASP A 279 -3.62 -4.03 8.49
CA ASP A 279 -3.37 -3.42 7.17
C ASP A 279 -3.26 -1.90 7.30
N ASN A 280 -4.13 -1.06 6.73
CA ASN A 280 -4.04 0.37 6.88
C ASN A 280 -4.55 0.87 8.23
N VAL A 281 -4.09 2.05 8.65
CA VAL A 281 -4.49 2.74 9.87
C VAL A 281 -4.81 4.20 9.58
N VAL A 282 -5.99 4.65 10.02
CA VAL A 282 -6.43 6.04 9.93
C VAL A 282 -6.58 6.60 11.35
N ILE A 283 -6.17 7.85 11.57
CA ILE A 283 -6.44 8.57 12.81
C ILE A 283 -7.59 9.56 12.60
N ASP A 284 -8.61 9.53 13.48
CA ASP A 284 -9.71 10.48 13.42
C ASP A 284 -9.39 11.79 14.18
N ALA A 285 -10.29 12.76 14.06
CA ALA A 285 -10.13 14.07 14.72
C ALA A 285 -10.15 14.00 16.27
N ASP A 286 -10.72 12.91 16.82
CA ASP A 286 -10.76 12.67 18.25
C ASP A 286 -9.52 11.93 18.77
N GLY A 287 -8.60 11.57 17.88
CA GLY A 287 -7.38 10.86 18.19
C GLY A 287 -7.56 9.34 18.33
N ASN A 288 -8.62 8.77 17.75
CA ASN A 288 -8.76 7.33 17.69
C ASN A 288 -8.12 6.80 16.41
N LEU A 289 -7.45 5.67 16.51
CA LEU A 289 -6.94 4.90 15.40
C LEU A 289 -8.01 3.92 14.94
N TRP A 290 -8.21 3.86 13.63
CA TRP A 290 -9.08 2.90 12.98
C TRP A 290 -8.23 1.97 12.13
N ILE A 291 -8.14 0.71 12.53
CA ILE A 291 -7.19 -0.25 12.00
C ILE A 291 -7.95 -1.39 11.35
N ALA A 292 -7.73 -1.60 10.07
CA ALA A 292 -8.22 -2.77 9.37
C ALA A 292 -7.38 -3.99 9.75
N SER A 293 -8.01 -5.13 10.00
CA SER A 293 -7.36 -6.32 10.51
C SER A 293 -7.89 -7.56 9.80
N HIS A 294 -7.02 -8.30 9.14
CA HIS A 294 -7.33 -9.54 8.46
C HIS A 294 -7.31 -10.73 9.42
N LEU A 295 -8.31 -11.60 9.33
CA LEU A 295 -8.45 -12.75 10.21
C LEU A 295 -8.08 -14.09 9.56
N ASN A 296 -7.79 -14.10 8.26
CA ASN A 296 -7.26 -15.24 7.52
C ASN A 296 -5.80 -15.56 7.88
N ASP A 297 -5.29 -16.67 7.40
CA ASP A 297 -3.86 -16.98 7.40
C ASP A 297 -3.20 -16.27 6.22
N PRO A 298 -2.34 -15.24 6.45
CA PRO A 298 -1.80 -14.43 5.37
C PRO A 298 -0.86 -15.19 4.42
N ILE A 299 -0.40 -16.37 4.80
CA ILE A 299 0.49 -17.21 3.99
C ILE A 299 -0.30 -18.23 3.17
N ASN A 300 -1.29 -18.88 3.79
CA ASN A 300 -1.95 -20.04 3.21
C ASN A 300 -3.37 -19.74 2.70
N GLU A 301 -3.96 -18.59 3.07
CA GLU A 301 -5.32 -18.21 2.73
C GLU A 301 -5.33 -16.79 2.21
N ARG A 302 -5.41 -16.61 0.89
CA ARG A 302 -5.37 -15.31 0.22
C ARG A 302 -6.50 -15.19 -0.79
N CYS A 303 -6.87 -13.94 -1.10
CA CYS A 303 -7.69 -13.65 -2.25
C CYS A 303 -6.90 -13.88 -3.54
N GLU A 304 -7.57 -14.31 -4.60
CA GLU A 304 -6.96 -14.41 -5.94
C GLU A 304 -6.97 -13.04 -6.62
N ASP A 305 -5.84 -12.67 -7.21
CA ASP A 305 -5.74 -11.45 -8.00
C ASP A 305 -6.54 -11.56 -9.30
N GLY A 306 -7.08 -10.44 -9.79
CA GLY A 306 -7.78 -10.35 -11.05
C GLY A 306 -9.13 -11.06 -11.10
N GLN A 307 -9.65 -11.53 -9.97
CA GLN A 307 -10.98 -12.12 -9.91
C GLN A 307 -12.06 -11.02 -9.87
N PRO A 308 -13.15 -11.18 -10.63
CA PRO A 308 -14.26 -10.23 -10.54
C PRO A 308 -15.01 -10.38 -9.22
N GLY A 309 -15.48 -9.26 -8.65
CA GLY A 309 -16.23 -9.22 -7.41
C GLY A 309 -15.35 -9.18 -6.16
N PRO A 310 -15.97 -9.07 -4.98
CA PRO A 310 -15.24 -8.91 -3.73
C PRO A 310 -14.65 -10.24 -3.23
N CYS A 311 -13.48 -10.17 -2.64
CA CYS A 311 -13.00 -11.22 -1.75
C CYS A 311 -13.81 -11.21 -0.45
N LEU A 312 -14.24 -12.38 0.04
CA LEU A 312 -15.11 -12.49 1.21
C LEU A 312 -14.38 -12.99 2.48
N LEU A 313 -13.05 -12.90 2.50
CA LEU A 313 -12.28 -13.28 3.68
C LEU A 313 -12.68 -12.42 4.90
N GLU A 314 -12.67 -13.05 6.05
CA GLU A 314 -13.09 -12.47 7.33
C GLU A 314 -12.15 -11.35 7.76
N PHE A 315 -12.73 -10.25 8.25
CA PHE A 315 -11.97 -9.11 8.76
C PHE A 315 -12.62 -8.51 10.01
N GLN A 316 -11.87 -7.69 10.70
CA GLN A 316 -12.36 -6.82 11.76
C GLN A 316 -11.76 -5.42 11.63
N ILE A 317 -12.45 -4.43 12.22
CA ILE A 317 -11.93 -3.10 12.42
C ILE A 317 -11.71 -2.88 13.90
N ILE A 318 -10.49 -2.53 14.26
CA ILE A 318 -10.12 -2.19 15.63
C ILE A 318 -10.11 -0.67 15.77
N LYS A 319 -10.82 -0.17 16.77
CA LYS A 319 -10.71 1.21 17.23
C LYS A 319 -9.80 1.25 18.43
N ALA A 320 -8.71 2.03 18.37
CA ALA A 320 -7.76 2.17 19.46
C ALA A 320 -7.56 3.64 19.82
N ASN A 321 -7.36 3.94 21.09
CA ASN A 321 -7.04 5.29 21.55
C ASN A 321 -5.54 5.57 21.34
N SER A 322 -5.19 6.62 20.61
CA SER A 322 -3.79 6.93 20.27
C SER A 322 -2.97 7.36 21.50
N ALA A 323 -3.58 7.77 22.59
CA ALA A 323 -2.86 8.21 23.79
C ALA A 323 -2.34 7.00 24.60
N ASP A 324 -3.22 6.02 24.90
CA ASP A 324 -2.91 4.89 25.80
C ASP A 324 -2.92 3.52 25.12
N MET A 325 -3.22 3.46 23.82
CA MET A 325 -3.31 2.25 23.00
C MET A 325 -4.36 1.24 23.49
N SER A 326 -5.31 1.66 24.32
CA SER A 326 -6.49 0.84 24.66
C SER A 326 -7.37 0.67 23.42
N SER A 327 -7.98 -0.50 23.25
CA SER A 327 -8.69 -0.82 22.02
C SER A 327 -9.95 -1.65 22.22
N GLU A 328 -10.83 -1.59 21.21
CA GLU A 328 -12.04 -2.41 21.10
C GLU A 328 -12.24 -2.84 19.65
N VAL A 329 -13.03 -3.90 19.45
CA VAL A 329 -13.50 -4.30 18.12
C VAL A 329 -14.71 -3.46 17.75
N ALA A 330 -14.53 -2.53 16.80
CA ALA A 330 -15.59 -1.66 16.32
C ALA A 330 -16.49 -2.35 15.30
N LEU A 331 -15.93 -3.25 14.48
CA LEU A 331 -16.65 -4.05 13.50
C LEU A 331 -15.99 -5.41 13.36
N HIS A 332 -16.80 -6.47 13.25
CA HIS A 332 -16.37 -7.78 12.84
C HIS A 332 -17.31 -8.28 11.75
N HIS A 333 -16.77 -8.69 10.61
CA HIS A 333 -17.55 -9.10 9.45
C HIS A 333 -16.97 -10.30 8.72
N LYS A 334 -17.87 -11.12 8.17
CA LYS A 334 -17.55 -12.28 7.34
C LYS A 334 -18.60 -12.46 6.26
N GLY A 335 -18.17 -12.64 5.03
CA GLY A 335 -19.06 -12.91 3.90
C GLY A 335 -19.53 -11.65 3.20
N GLU A 336 -20.72 -11.71 2.57
CA GLU A 336 -21.29 -10.61 1.79
C GLU A 336 -21.60 -9.37 2.65
N PRO A 337 -21.52 -8.15 2.07
CA PRO A 337 -21.32 -7.84 0.65
C PRO A 337 -19.84 -7.66 0.29
N MET A 338 -18.92 -7.66 1.24
CA MET A 338 -17.47 -7.53 1.07
C MET A 338 -16.73 -8.23 2.17
N GLY A 339 -15.47 -8.55 1.94
CA GLY A 339 -14.50 -9.00 2.94
C GLY A 339 -13.14 -8.36 2.71
N TYR A 340 -12.16 -8.82 3.47
CA TYR A 340 -10.76 -8.44 3.31
C TYR A 340 -10.55 -6.92 3.28
N ALA A 341 -11.22 -6.19 4.21
CA ALA A 341 -11.08 -4.74 4.28
C ALA A 341 -9.64 -4.34 4.63
N THR A 342 -9.07 -3.45 3.82
CA THR A 342 -7.70 -2.93 3.98
C THR A 342 -7.67 -1.60 4.70
N VAL A 343 -8.73 -0.80 4.59
CA VAL A 343 -8.84 0.52 5.22
C VAL A 343 -10.21 0.71 5.87
N ALA A 344 -10.25 1.49 6.94
CA ALA A 344 -11.48 1.90 7.63
C ALA A 344 -11.42 3.40 7.93
N LEU A 345 -12.17 4.20 7.17
CA LEU A 345 -12.17 5.65 7.23
C LEU A 345 -13.47 6.17 7.87
N PRO A 346 -13.44 6.70 9.11
CA PRO A 346 -14.62 7.32 9.71
C PRO A 346 -14.89 8.69 9.10
N HIS A 347 -16.10 8.92 8.65
CA HIS A 347 -16.53 10.21 8.12
C HIS A 347 -18.05 10.42 8.25
N ASN A 348 -18.48 11.57 8.79
CA ASN A 348 -19.90 11.97 8.90
C ASN A 348 -20.80 10.89 9.49
N GLY A 349 -20.39 10.24 10.59
CA GLY A 349 -21.17 9.21 11.28
C GLY A 349 -21.23 7.86 10.57
N ARG A 350 -20.42 7.67 9.54
CA ARG A 350 -20.24 6.39 8.84
C ARG A 350 -18.79 5.96 8.87
N LEU A 351 -18.59 4.67 8.74
CA LEU A 351 -17.28 4.06 8.51
C LEU A 351 -17.23 3.57 7.06
N TYR A 352 -16.30 4.09 6.28
CA TYR A 352 -16.05 3.67 4.90
C TYR A 352 -14.96 2.63 4.88
N LEU A 353 -15.13 1.60 4.06
CA LEU A 353 -14.26 0.43 3.99
C LEU A 353 -13.78 0.26 2.55
N GLY A 354 -12.48 0.12 2.35
CA GLY A 354 -11.85 -0.28 1.10
C GLY A 354 -11.35 -1.71 1.17
N SER A 355 -10.92 -2.27 0.04
CA SER A 355 -10.35 -3.61 -0.05
C SER A 355 -9.37 -3.72 -1.20
N ALA A 356 -8.23 -4.36 -0.98
CA ALA A 356 -7.23 -4.64 -2.01
C ALA A 356 -7.70 -5.68 -3.06
N HIS A 357 -8.83 -6.36 -2.79
CA HIS A 357 -9.36 -7.39 -3.70
C HIS A 357 -10.87 -7.22 -3.81
N GLY A 358 -11.29 -6.51 -4.83
CA GLY A 358 -12.70 -6.34 -5.07
C GLY A 358 -13.07 -5.16 -5.96
N ASP A 359 -14.36 -4.99 -6.14
CA ASP A 359 -14.97 -4.03 -7.06
C ASP A 359 -15.73 -2.92 -6.34
N ARG A 360 -15.59 -2.80 -5.00
CA ARG A 360 -16.47 -1.93 -4.21
C ARG A 360 -15.79 -1.27 -3.01
N VAL A 361 -16.16 -0.02 -2.77
CA VAL A 361 -16.08 0.64 -1.47
C VAL A 361 -17.38 0.39 -0.73
N ALA A 362 -17.33 0.11 0.57
CA ALA A 362 -18.56 -0.05 1.34
C ALA A 362 -18.63 0.91 2.52
N SER A 363 -19.80 1.07 3.11
CA SER A 363 -19.96 1.89 4.31
C SER A 363 -20.98 1.29 5.28
N ILE A 364 -20.76 1.56 6.58
CA ILE A 364 -21.66 1.17 7.66
C ILE A 364 -21.86 2.37 8.61
N GLU A 365 -23.04 2.50 9.21
CA GLU A 365 -23.29 3.53 10.22
C GLU A 365 -22.48 3.28 11.50
N LEU A 366 -21.78 4.31 11.99
CA LEU A 366 -21.16 4.29 13.30
C LEU A 366 -22.24 4.46 14.38
N LYS A 367 -22.24 3.57 15.36
CA LYS A 367 -23.18 3.56 16.48
C LYS A 367 -22.61 4.30 17.69
#